data_57321cb9b1d5553985a3c205c7e271d5
#
_entry.id   57321cb9b1d5553985a3c205c7e271d5
#
_cell.length_a   1.000
_cell.length_b   1.000
_cell.length_c   1.000
_cell.angle_alpha   90.00
_cell.angle_beta   90.00
_cell.angle_gamma   90.00
#
_symmetry.space_group_name_H-M   'P 1'
#
loop_
_entity.id
_entity.type
_entity.pdbx_description
1 polymer ?
#
loop_
_entity_poly.entity_id
_entity_poly.type
_entity_poly.pdbx_seq_one_letter_code
_entity_poly.pdbx_strand_id
1 'polypeptide(L)'
;MKRLLILLSFFIFHFSFSSAQQSATVVHPWQGKRVAYFGDSITDPRNRASEKKFWGFLTDWLDIQAYVYGVSGRQWNDIPRQTAQLLQEHGQEVDAIIVFMGTNDYNNGVPIGQWWDERETQVEYGHGQPKQMVTRRQRTPSMDPSTYRGRINIALDSLKRSFPTKQILLLTPIHRADFHANEKNWQCDESYTNQCGEYLDAYVEAVKQAADVWAVPVIDWSATGGLFPLMDEHARYFNNAQTDRLHPNELGHQRLARTLYYQLLTLPCSF
;
A
#
# COMPACT_ATOMS: atom_id res chain seq x y z
N MET A 1 -48.13 48.72 -67.38
CA MET A 1 -47.89 47.50 -66.62
C MET A 1 -46.55 47.66 -65.88
N LYS A 2 -46.57 48.03 -64.59
CA LYS A 2 -45.35 48.18 -63.77
C LYS A 2 -45.11 46.87 -62.97
N ARG A 3 -43.98 46.18 -63.19
CA ARG A 3 -43.58 45.00 -62.42
C ARG A 3 -42.89 45.47 -61.14
N LEU A 4 -43.45 45.08 -59.99
CA LEU A 4 -42.92 45.33 -58.67
C LEU A 4 -41.98 44.18 -58.35
N LEU A 5 -40.67 44.46 -58.19
CA LEU A 5 -39.69 43.52 -57.71
C LEU A 5 -39.65 43.57 -56.15
N ILE A 6 -40.05 42.51 -55.50
CA ILE A 6 -39.91 42.34 -54.03
C ILE A 6 -38.57 41.69 -53.78
N LEU A 7 -37.62 42.42 -53.18
CA LEU A 7 -36.36 41.88 -52.65
C LEU A 7 -36.61 41.30 -51.26
N LEU A 8 -36.47 39.97 -51.12
CA LEU A 8 -36.56 39.27 -49.86
C LEU A 8 -35.16 39.21 -49.30
N SER A 9 -34.84 39.97 -48.22
CA SER A 9 -33.58 39.94 -47.50
C SER A 9 -33.63 38.83 -46.48
N PHE A 10 -32.88 37.78 -46.71
CA PHE A 10 -32.65 36.71 -45.70
C PHE A 10 -31.62 37.19 -44.68
N PHE A 11 -32.04 37.47 -43.44
CA PHE A 11 -31.19 37.68 -42.33
C PHE A 11 -30.78 36.29 -41.76
N ILE A 12 -29.53 35.84 -42.02
CA ILE A 12 -28.97 34.65 -41.41
C ILE A 12 -28.43 35.05 -40.05
N PHE A 13 -29.16 34.70 -38.97
CA PHE A 13 -28.65 34.78 -37.59
C PHE A 13 -27.64 33.66 -37.36
N HIS A 14 -26.36 34.00 -37.33
CA HIS A 14 -25.35 33.07 -36.85
C HIS A 14 -25.38 33.03 -35.32
N PHE A 15 -26.01 31.99 -34.75
CA PHE A 15 -25.86 31.66 -33.34
C PHE A 15 -24.50 30.97 -33.14
N SER A 16 -23.49 31.71 -32.71
CA SER A 16 -22.24 31.14 -32.24
C SER A 16 -22.48 30.54 -30.85
N PHE A 17 -22.69 29.23 -30.78
CA PHE A 17 -22.62 28.51 -29.52
C PHE A 17 -21.15 28.44 -29.07
N SER A 18 -20.72 29.38 -28.24
CA SER A 18 -19.48 29.25 -27.49
C SER A 18 -19.74 28.26 -26.36
N SER A 19 -19.53 26.97 -26.63
CA SER A 19 -19.42 25.99 -25.56
C SER A 19 -18.09 26.25 -24.82
N ALA A 20 -18.14 26.98 -23.73
CA ALA A 20 -17.06 27.01 -22.78
C ALA A 20 -16.96 25.58 -22.20
N GLN A 21 -16.07 24.79 -22.78
CA GLN A 21 -15.71 23.47 -22.25
C GLN A 21 -14.98 23.74 -20.93
N GLN A 22 -15.72 23.75 -19.81
CA GLN A 22 -15.16 23.73 -18.48
C GLN A 22 -14.39 22.40 -18.38
N SER A 23 -13.08 22.47 -18.55
CA SER A 23 -12.22 21.33 -18.18
C SER A 23 -12.41 21.08 -16.69
N ALA A 24 -13.17 20.04 -16.35
CA ALA A 24 -13.26 19.59 -14.98
C ALA A 24 -11.85 19.20 -14.53
N THR A 25 -11.22 20.04 -13.72
CA THR A 25 -9.94 19.72 -13.09
C THR A 25 -10.23 18.65 -12.05
N VAL A 26 -9.86 17.40 -12.35
CA VAL A 26 -9.97 16.31 -11.36
C VAL A 26 -8.96 16.58 -10.27
N VAL A 27 -9.43 16.99 -9.10
CA VAL A 27 -8.59 17.14 -7.91
C VAL A 27 -8.28 15.74 -7.39
N HIS A 28 -7.01 15.45 -7.16
CA HIS A 28 -6.60 14.16 -6.61
C HIS A 28 -7.14 14.00 -5.18
N PRO A 29 -7.87 12.91 -4.84
CA PRO A 29 -8.53 12.78 -3.52
C PRO A 29 -7.57 12.80 -2.33
N TRP A 30 -6.29 12.51 -2.54
CA TRP A 30 -5.24 12.53 -1.52
C TRP A 30 -4.51 13.88 -1.41
N GLN A 31 -4.90 14.88 -2.20
CA GLN A 31 -4.25 16.20 -2.14
C GLN A 31 -4.48 16.87 -0.79
N GLY A 32 -3.40 17.39 -0.19
CA GLY A 32 -3.40 18.10 1.09
C GLY A 32 -3.70 17.20 2.30
N LYS A 33 -3.64 15.86 2.16
CA LYS A 33 -3.95 14.93 3.26
C LYS A 33 -2.75 14.72 4.17
N ARG A 34 -3.05 14.38 5.43
CA ARG A 34 -2.07 13.96 6.44
C ARG A 34 -1.93 12.44 6.35
N VAL A 35 -0.78 11.95 5.91
CA VAL A 35 -0.56 10.54 5.63
C VAL A 35 0.61 10.00 6.44
N ALA A 36 0.36 8.96 7.23
CA ALA A 36 1.40 8.22 7.93
C ALA A 36 1.96 7.10 7.05
N TYR A 37 3.27 6.98 7.00
CA TYR A 37 4.00 5.95 6.26
C TYR A 37 4.75 5.03 7.21
N PHE A 38 4.26 3.81 7.34
CA PHE A 38 4.86 2.76 8.14
C PHE A 38 5.67 1.82 7.25
N GLY A 39 6.79 1.32 7.76
CA GLY A 39 7.62 0.44 6.96
C GLY A 39 9.00 0.17 7.56
N ASP A 40 9.84 -0.34 6.69
CA ASP A 40 11.22 -0.73 6.96
C ASP A 40 12.24 0.25 6.33
N SER A 41 13.41 -0.28 5.89
CA SER A 41 14.49 0.52 5.29
C SER A 41 14.09 1.27 4.02
N ILE A 42 13.15 0.75 3.23
CA ILE A 42 12.71 1.39 1.98
C ILE A 42 11.84 2.63 2.30
N THR A 43 11.20 2.65 3.47
CA THR A 43 10.41 3.78 3.96
C THR A 43 11.23 4.72 4.87
N ASP A 44 12.27 4.21 5.54
CA ASP A 44 13.07 4.94 6.54
C ASP A 44 13.73 6.20 5.94
N PRO A 45 13.42 7.42 6.43
CA PRO A 45 14.04 8.66 5.94
C PRO A 45 15.56 8.72 6.18
N ARG A 46 16.07 7.91 7.12
CA ARG A 46 17.51 7.86 7.47
C ARG A 46 18.30 6.88 6.60
N ASN A 47 17.63 6.02 5.83
CA ASN A 47 18.31 5.10 4.93
C ASN A 47 18.86 5.86 3.72
N ARG A 48 20.18 5.76 3.50
CA ARG A 48 20.92 6.55 2.51
C ARG A 48 20.93 5.95 1.09
N ALA A 49 20.22 4.87 0.84
CA ALA A 49 20.10 4.31 -0.51
C ALA A 49 19.43 5.29 -1.51
N SER A 50 18.67 6.24 -0.99
CA SER A 50 18.06 7.32 -1.78
C SER A 50 17.90 8.57 -0.92
N GLU A 51 18.16 9.74 -1.48
CA GLU A 51 17.89 11.02 -0.82
C GLU A 51 16.40 11.30 -0.73
N LYS A 52 15.64 10.95 -1.77
CA LYS A 52 14.19 11.13 -1.82
C LYS A 52 13.47 9.79 -1.95
N LYS A 53 12.57 9.51 -1.00
CA LYS A 53 11.78 8.29 -0.96
C LYS A 53 10.44 8.48 -1.69
N PHE A 54 9.72 7.38 -1.97
CA PHE A 54 8.44 7.40 -2.67
C PHE A 54 7.41 8.34 -2.02
N TRP A 55 7.35 8.38 -0.70
CA TRP A 55 6.47 9.28 0.05
C TRP A 55 6.85 10.75 -0.12
N GLY A 56 8.14 11.07 -0.28
CA GLY A 56 8.61 12.43 -0.54
C GLY A 56 8.19 12.95 -1.92
N PHE A 57 8.14 12.08 -2.95
CA PHE A 57 7.57 12.45 -4.25
C PHE A 57 6.06 12.71 -4.16
N LEU A 58 5.33 11.90 -3.39
CA LEU A 58 3.89 12.11 -3.18
C LEU A 58 3.63 13.41 -2.38
N THR A 59 4.49 13.74 -1.42
CA THR A 59 4.45 15.03 -0.71
C THR A 59 4.52 16.19 -1.70
N ASP A 60 5.49 16.18 -2.63
CA ASP A 60 5.62 17.26 -3.60
C ASP A 60 4.46 17.31 -4.61
N TRP A 61 3.97 16.15 -5.06
CA TRP A 61 2.97 16.11 -6.13
C TRP A 61 1.54 16.36 -5.63
N LEU A 62 1.26 16.03 -4.37
CA LEU A 62 -0.07 16.05 -3.77
C LEU A 62 -0.18 16.97 -2.55
N ASP A 63 0.87 17.73 -2.21
CA ASP A 63 0.90 18.55 -1.00
C ASP A 63 0.55 17.74 0.28
N ILE A 64 0.98 16.46 0.33
CA ILE A 64 0.75 15.58 1.46
C ILE A 64 1.61 16.02 2.64
N GLN A 65 1.00 16.14 3.82
CA GLN A 65 1.72 16.19 5.08
C GLN A 65 2.11 14.77 5.50
N ALA A 66 3.39 14.40 5.33
CA ALA A 66 3.89 13.06 5.58
C ALA A 66 4.39 12.87 7.02
N TYR A 67 3.89 11.83 7.71
CA TYR A 67 4.36 11.35 9.00
C TYR A 67 5.07 10.01 8.79
N VAL A 68 6.40 9.97 8.90
CA VAL A 68 7.18 8.80 8.47
C VAL A 68 7.78 8.06 9.66
N TYR A 69 7.39 6.79 9.85
CA TYR A 69 7.76 5.92 10.96
C TYR A 69 8.61 4.71 10.56
N GLY A 70 8.94 4.59 9.28
CA GLY A 70 9.78 3.52 8.77
C GLY A 70 11.14 3.46 9.46
N VAL A 71 11.59 2.24 9.79
CA VAL A 71 12.88 1.98 10.43
C VAL A 71 13.56 0.79 9.76
N SER A 72 14.81 0.99 9.33
CA SER A 72 15.62 -0.04 8.64
C SER A 72 15.66 -1.36 9.42
N GLY A 73 15.48 -2.49 8.72
CA GLY A 73 15.52 -3.83 9.26
C GLY A 73 14.25 -4.28 10.00
N ARG A 74 13.23 -3.43 10.12
CA ARG A 74 11.99 -3.78 10.82
C ARG A 74 11.10 -4.70 9.99
N GLN A 75 10.24 -5.43 10.71
CA GLN A 75 9.33 -6.47 10.24
C GLN A 75 7.90 -6.14 10.66
N TRP A 76 6.91 -6.91 10.24
CA TRP A 76 5.50 -6.70 10.60
C TRP A 76 5.23 -6.59 12.10
N ASN A 77 6.03 -7.27 12.94
CA ASN A 77 5.93 -7.17 14.40
C ASN A 77 6.27 -5.79 14.97
N ASP A 78 6.83 -4.88 14.17
CA ASP A 78 7.12 -3.49 14.56
C ASP A 78 5.94 -2.52 14.31
N ILE A 79 4.96 -2.92 13.51
CA ILE A 79 3.81 -2.06 13.17
C ILE A 79 3.02 -1.60 14.41
N PRO A 80 2.76 -2.42 15.45
CA PRO A 80 2.12 -1.94 16.67
C PRO A 80 2.90 -0.80 17.36
N ARG A 81 4.25 -0.85 17.35
CA ARG A 81 5.08 0.24 17.88
C ARG A 81 4.93 1.52 17.04
N GLN A 82 4.98 1.41 15.71
CA GLN A 82 4.78 2.55 14.80
C GLN A 82 3.36 3.14 14.97
N THR A 83 2.35 2.29 15.17
CA THR A 83 0.97 2.68 15.48
C THR A 83 0.88 3.49 16.78
N ALA A 84 1.50 2.99 17.85
CA ALA A 84 1.51 3.66 19.16
C ALA A 84 2.24 5.03 19.08
N GLN A 85 3.34 5.08 18.33
CA GLN A 85 4.09 6.32 18.13
C GLN A 85 3.27 7.37 17.37
N LEU A 86 2.60 7.00 16.26
CA LEU A 86 1.70 7.89 15.53
C LEU A 86 0.59 8.42 16.45
N LEU A 87 -0.03 7.52 17.22
CA LEU A 87 -1.12 7.91 18.16
C LEU A 87 -0.62 8.88 19.24
N GLN A 88 0.58 8.68 19.76
CA GLN A 88 1.21 9.54 20.76
C GLN A 88 1.54 10.91 20.20
N GLU A 89 2.06 11.00 18.99
CA GLU A 89 2.56 12.25 18.38
C GLU A 89 1.46 13.09 17.76
N HIS A 90 0.44 12.44 17.15
CA HIS A 90 -0.58 13.13 16.34
C HIS A 90 -2.02 12.78 16.74
N GLY A 91 -2.25 11.90 17.71
CA GLY A 91 -3.60 11.49 18.11
C GLY A 91 -4.39 10.94 16.92
N GLN A 92 -5.56 11.51 16.67
CA GLN A 92 -6.42 11.17 15.52
C GLN A 92 -6.20 12.11 14.31
N GLU A 93 -5.20 12.99 14.36
CA GLU A 93 -4.93 13.98 13.31
C GLU A 93 -4.13 13.39 12.13
N VAL A 94 -4.61 12.30 11.61
CA VAL A 94 -4.15 11.62 10.40
C VAL A 94 -5.35 11.27 9.54
N ASP A 95 -5.21 11.32 8.22
CA ASP A 95 -6.29 10.99 7.29
C ASP A 95 -6.13 9.57 6.76
N ALA A 96 -4.89 9.14 6.49
CA ALA A 96 -4.58 7.80 6.01
C ALA A 96 -3.27 7.25 6.58
N ILE A 97 -3.15 5.92 6.60
CA ILE A 97 -1.96 5.18 7.01
C ILE A 97 -1.61 4.20 5.89
N ILE A 98 -0.39 4.29 5.35
CA ILE A 98 0.14 3.39 4.34
C ILE A 98 1.20 2.51 4.98
N VAL A 99 1.06 1.20 4.86
CA VAL A 99 2.00 0.20 5.41
C VAL A 99 2.73 -0.50 4.27
N PHE A 100 4.05 -0.40 4.25
CA PHE A 100 4.92 -1.08 3.30
C PHE A 100 5.95 -1.93 4.06
N MET A 101 5.69 -3.24 4.19
CA MET A 101 6.45 -4.14 5.06
C MET A 101 6.47 -5.57 4.49
N GLY A 102 7.50 -6.35 4.86
CA GLY A 102 7.53 -7.80 4.61
C GLY A 102 8.85 -8.34 4.06
N THR A 103 9.67 -7.53 3.39
CA THR A 103 10.94 -8.01 2.83
C THR A 103 11.90 -8.54 3.91
N ASN A 104 11.89 -7.96 5.11
CA ASN A 104 12.72 -8.43 6.22
C ASN A 104 12.13 -9.66 6.92
N ASP A 105 10.80 -9.84 6.91
CA ASP A 105 10.18 -11.08 7.38
C ASP A 105 10.60 -12.26 6.50
N TYR A 106 10.57 -12.08 5.15
CA TYR A 106 11.10 -13.06 4.21
C TYR A 106 12.57 -13.35 4.48
N ASN A 107 13.42 -12.32 4.53
CA ASN A 107 14.86 -12.48 4.72
C ASN A 107 15.23 -13.20 6.02
N ASN A 108 14.44 -13.01 7.07
CA ASN A 108 14.66 -13.65 8.37
C ASN A 108 13.94 -15.00 8.51
N GLY A 109 13.39 -15.56 7.43
CA GLY A 109 12.76 -16.87 7.42
C GLY A 109 11.59 -16.98 8.41
N VAL A 110 10.75 -15.93 8.48
CA VAL A 110 9.55 -15.98 9.33
C VAL A 110 8.52 -16.90 8.67
N PRO A 111 8.09 -18.00 9.32
CA PRO A 111 7.13 -18.93 8.74
C PRO A 111 5.82 -18.23 8.37
N ILE A 112 5.18 -18.62 7.26
CA ILE A 112 3.94 -17.98 6.78
C ILE A 112 2.81 -18.11 7.80
N GLY A 113 2.61 -19.27 8.42
CA GLY A 113 1.53 -19.51 9.39
C GLY A 113 0.14 -19.54 8.78
N GLN A 114 -0.87 -19.36 9.60
CA GLN A 114 -2.28 -19.38 9.21
C GLN A 114 -3.00 -18.09 9.59
N TRP A 115 -4.10 -17.78 8.87
CA TRP A 115 -4.91 -16.61 9.14
C TRP A 115 -5.82 -16.76 10.35
N TRP A 116 -6.29 -18.00 10.62
CA TRP A 116 -7.38 -18.29 11.53
C TRP A 116 -7.05 -19.44 12.47
N ASP A 117 -7.38 -19.27 13.74
CA ASP A 117 -7.53 -20.35 14.69
C ASP A 117 -8.99 -20.79 14.71
N GLU A 118 -9.26 -22.10 14.61
CA GLU A 118 -10.61 -22.66 14.56
C GLU A 118 -10.90 -23.49 15.80
N ARG A 119 -12.13 -23.38 16.32
CA ARG A 119 -12.62 -24.21 17.42
C ARG A 119 -14.12 -24.49 17.24
N GLU A 120 -14.59 -25.61 17.78
CA GLU A 120 -16.01 -25.87 17.96
C GLU A 120 -16.53 -25.10 19.18
N THR A 121 -17.72 -24.51 19.05
CA THR A 121 -18.37 -23.78 20.13
C THR A 121 -19.87 -23.86 20.00
N GLN A 122 -20.57 -23.66 21.14
CA GLN A 122 -22.02 -23.53 21.17
C GLN A 122 -22.42 -22.07 20.89
N VAL A 123 -23.40 -21.87 20.02
CA VAL A 123 -23.93 -20.56 19.67
C VAL A 123 -25.45 -20.59 19.60
N GLU A 124 -26.12 -19.54 20.09
CA GLU A 124 -27.55 -19.36 19.86
C GLU A 124 -27.82 -19.10 18.37
N TYR A 125 -28.73 -19.87 17.82
CA TYR A 125 -29.17 -19.73 16.44
C TYR A 125 -30.68 -19.96 16.31
N GLY A 126 -31.37 -19.12 15.52
CA GLY A 126 -32.75 -19.25 15.17
C GLY A 126 -33.07 -18.40 13.95
N HIS A 127 -33.45 -19.09 12.83
CA HIS A 127 -33.91 -18.41 11.62
C HIS A 127 -35.22 -19.06 11.21
N GLY A 128 -36.34 -18.35 11.37
CA GLY A 128 -37.67 -18.89 11.15
C GLY A 128 -38.13 -19.98 12.15
N GLN A 129 -37.36 -20.18 13.22
CA GLN A 129 -37.59 -21.12 14.32
C GLN A 129 -37.16 -20.44 15.66
N PRO A 130 -37.70 -20.93 16.82
CA PRO A 130 -37.22 -20.46 18.13
C PRO A 130 -35.70 -20.65 18.26
N LYS A 131 -35.06 -19.75 18.99
CA LYS A 131 -33.65 -19.86 19.32
C LYS A 131 -33.31 -21.18 19.98
N GLN A 132 -32.26 -21.82 19.56
CA GLN A 132 -31.69 -23.04 20.15
C GLN A 132 -30.17 -22.98 20.14
N MET A 133 -29.55 -23.71 21.05
CA MET A 133 -28.10 -23.87 21.06
C MET A 133 -27.69 -24.89 19.99
N VAL A 134 -26.77 -24.49 19.12
CA VAL A 134 -26.22 -25.33 18.06
C VAL A 134 -24.71 -25.34 18.09
N THR A 135 -24.07 -26.44 17.77
CA THR A 135 -22.62 -26.52 17.61
C THR A 135 -22.22 -25.98 16.25
N ARG A 136 -21.24 -25.05 16.25
CA ARG A 136 -20.64 -24.50 15.02
C ARG A 136 -19.14 -24.39 15.19
N ARG A 137 -18.41 -24.46 14.07
CA ARG A 137 -17.01 -24.03 14.05
C ARG A 137 -16.93 -22.51 14.05
N GLN A 138 -16.18 -21.96 14.97
CA GLN A 138 -15.85 -20.54 15.07
C GLN A 138 -14.40 -20.37 14.69
N ARG A 139 -14.09 -19.35 13.90
CA ARG A 139 -12.72 -18.91 13.63
C ARG A 139 -12.47 -17.54 14.22
N THR A 140 -11.25 -17.34 14.70
CA THR A 140 -10.72 -16.05 15.16
C THR A 140 -9.38 -15.81 14.46
N PRO A 141 -8.97 -14.54 14.20
CA PRO A 141 -7.65 -14.27 13.66
C PRO A 141 -6.57 -14.90 14.53
N SER A 142 -5.63 -15.64 13.92
CA SER A 142 -4.48 -16.18 14.63
C SER A 142 -3.53 -15.06 15.01
N MET A 143 -3.25 -14.89 16.32
CA MET A 143 -2.39 -13.83 16.84
C MET A 143 -1.00 -14.38 17.22
N ASP A 144 -0.49 -15.32 16.42
CA ASP A 144 0.83 -15.90 16.66
C ASP A 144 1.96 -14.98 16.14
N PRO A 145 2.73 -14.30 17.01
CA PRO A 145 3.79 -13.38 16.61
C PRO A 145 5.01 -14.08 15.98
N SER A 146 5.08 -15.40 16.04
CA SER A 146 6.15 -16.19 15.42
C SER A 146 5.92 -16.43 13.93
N THR A 147 4.70 -16.18 13.42
CA THR A 147 4.33 -16.38 12.03
C THR A 147 4.00 -15.09 11.31
N TYR A 148 4.21 -15.06 9.99
CA TYR A 148 4.01 -13.87 9.17
C TYR A 148 2.54 -13.40 9.15
N ARG A 149 1.60 -14.31 8.91
CA ARG A 149 0.15 -14.00 8.96
C ARG A 149 -0.31 -13.59 10.35
N GLY A 150 0.21 -14.21 11.39
CA GLY A 150 -0.08 -13.81 12.77
C GLY A 150 0.42 -12.41 13.09
N ARG A 151 1.61 -12.03 12.62
CA ARG A 151 2.15 -10.66 12.74
C ARG A 151 1.29 -9.64 12.00
N ILE A 152 0.82 -9.97 10.77
CA ILE A 152 -0.10 -9.10 10.01
C ILE A 152 -1.41 -8.94 10.78
N ASN A 153 -1.97 -10.02 11.34
CA ASN A 153 -3.19 -9.96 12.17
C ASN A 153 -3.00 -9.03 13.37
N ILE A 154 -1.92 -9.18 14.13
CA ILE A 154 -1.60 -8.32 15.29
C ILE A 154 -1.46 -6.86 14.85
N ALA A 155 -0.78 -6.60 13.72
CA ALA A 155 -0.57 -5.27 13.19
C ALA A 155 -1.88 -4.59 12.79
N LEU A 156 -2.74 -5.30 12.06
CA LEU A 156 -4.01 -4.75 11.57
C LEU A 156 -5.06 -4.63 12.68
N ASP A 157 -5.08 -5.52 13.67
CA ASP A 157 -5.89 -5.36 14.89
C ASP A 157 -5.48 -4.08 15.64
N SER A 158 -4.17 -3.88 15.84
CA SER A 158 -3.64 -2.67 16.48
C SER A 158 -4.01 -1.39 15.72
N LEU A 159 -3.83 -1.37 14.41
CA LEU A 159 -4.16 -0.24 13.55
C LEU A 159 -5.66 0.08 13.58
N LYS A 160 -6.52 -0.91 13.38
CA LYS A 160 -7.98 -0.71 13.33
C LYS A 160 -8.57 -0.30 14.69
N ARG A 161 -7.99 -0.76 15.81
CA ARG A 161 -8.40 -0.30 17.14
C ARG A 161 -7.95 1.13 17.42
N SER A 162 -6.72 1.48 17.03
CA SER A 162 -6.17 2.81 17.25
C SER A 162 -6.76 3.87 16.32
N PHE A 163 -7.07 3.48 15.07
CA PHE A 163 -7.53 4.38 14.00
C PHE A 163 -8.77 3.82 13.28
N PRO A 164 -9.90 3.64 13.99
CA PRO A 164 -11.06 2.88 13.48
C PRO A 164 -11.77 3.54 12.29
N THR A 165 -11.58 4.85 12.08
CA THR A 165 -12.24 5.62 11.01
C THR A 165 -11.28 6.09 9.93
N LYS A 166 -9.99 5.72 10.02
CA LYS A 166 -8.97 6.21 9.09
C LYS A 166 -8.75 5.23 7.95
N GLN A 167 -8.37 5.77 6.80
CA GLN A 167 -7.98 4.95 5.65
C GLN A 167 -6.68 4.20 5.97
N ILE A 168 -6.71 2.88 5.92
CA ILE A 168 -5.52 2.03 5.99
C ILE A 168 -5.31 1.43 4.61
N LEU A 169 -4.06 1.45 4.12
CA LEU A 169 -3.66 0.91 2.83
C LEU A 169 -2.40 0.07 3.00
N LEU A 170 -2.37 -1.12 2.44
CA LEU A 170 -1.20 -1.98 2.42
C LEU A 170 -0.52 -1.95 1.05
N LEU A 171 0.80 -1.99 1.05
CA LEU A 171 1.61 -2.20 -0.14
C LEU A 171 2.32 -3.55 0.00
N THR A 172 2.28 -4.38 -1.05
CA THR A 172 3.04 -5.63 -1.04
C THR A 172 4.54 -5.35 -1.09
N PRO A 173 5.40 -6.25 -0.58
CA PRO A 173 6.83 -6.22 -0.87
C PRO A 173 7.07 -6.11 -2.37
N ILE A 174 8.09 -5.34 -2.78
CA ILE A 174 8.55 -5.28 -4.17
C ILE A 174 9.53 -6.41 -4.44
N HIS A 175 9.78 -6.71 -5.72
CA HIS A 175 10.87 -7.57 -6.13
C HIS A 175 12.22 -7.11 -5.59
N ARG A 176 13.08 -8.05 -5.25
CA ARG A 176 14.41 -7.81 -4.69
C ARG A 176 15.45 -8.72 -5.32
N ALA A 177 16.67 -8.23 -5.46
CA ALA A 177 17.82 -9.06 -5.68
C ALA A 177 18.78 -9.00 -4.49
N ASP A 178 20.00 -9.44 -4.68
CA ASP A 178 20.99 -9.56 -3.64
C ASP A 178 21.36 -8.23 -2.96
N PHE A 179 21.74 -8.33 -1.70
CA PHE A 179 22.19 -7.21 -0.89
C PHE A 179 23.40 -7.61 -0.07
N HIS A 180 24.49 -6.86 -0.22
CA HIS A 180 25.76 -7.09 0.45
C HIS A 180 26.22 -5.82 1.17
N ALA A 181 25.79 -5.63 2.41
CA ALA A 181 26.23 -4.47 3.19
C ALA A 181 27.67 -4.66 3.73
N ASN A 182 27.99 -5.89 4.16
CA ASN A 182 29.29 -6.32 4.69
C ASN A 182 29.28 -7.85 4.86
N GLU A 183 30.38 -8.43 5.33
CA GLU A 183 30.53 -9.89 5.51
C GLU A 183 29.47 -10.55 6.42
N LYS A 184 28.83 -9.78 7.29
CA LYS A 184 27.79 -10.27 8.22
C LYS A 184 26.36 -10.01 7.73
N ASN A 185 26.19 -9.26 6.64
CA ASN A 185 24.88 -8.95 6.07
C ASN A 185 24.93 -9.14 4.56
N TRP A 186 24.80 -10.40 4.19
CA TRP A 186 24.74 -10.87 2.82
C TRP A 186 23.40 -11.58 2.62
N GLN A 187 22.55 -11.05 1.74
CA GLN A 187 21.21 -11.54 1.48
C GLN A 187 21.10 -11.96 0.02
N CYS A 188 20.65 -13.18 -0.21
CA CYS A 188 20.39 -13.70 -1.55
C CYS A 188 19.24 -12.94 -2.23
N ASP A 189 19.17 -13.05 -3.55
CA ASP A 189 18.02 -12.60 -4.33
C ASP A 189 16.79 -13.50 -4.10
N GLU A 190 15.64 -13.06 -4.60
CA GLU A 190 14.34 -13.72 -4.40
C GLU A 190 14.16 -15.05 -5.16
N SER A 191 15.09 -15.42 -6.04
CA SER A 191 15.06 -16.73 -6.71
C SER A 191 15.42 -17.89 -5.77
N TYR A 192 15.96 -17.57 -4.60
CA TYR A 192 16.25 -18.53 -3.54
C TYR A 192 15.15 -18.55 -2.50
N THR A 193 14.88 -19.74 -1.95
CA THR A 193 14.04 -19.85 -0.76
C THR A 193 14.79 -19.29 0.47
N ASN A 194 14.01 -18.78 1.41
CA ASN A 194 14.55 -18.40 2.73
C ASN A 194 14.79 -19.60 3.63
N GLN A 195 15.14 -19.34 4.90
CA GLN A 195 15.49 -20.39 5.89
C GLN A 195 14.33 -21.33 6.24
N CYS A 196 13.07 -20.93 6.04
CA CYS A 196 11.91 -21.80 6.25
C CYS A 196 11.39 -22.45 4.94
N GLY A 197 12.12 -22.32 3.84
CA GLY A 197 11.82 -22.96 2.56
C GLY A 197 10.82 -22.21 1.69
N GLU A 198 10.50 -20.95 2.01
CA GLU A 198 9.52 -20.14 1.28
C GLU A 198 10.21 -19.14 0.34
N TYR A 199 9.59 -18.91 -0.83
CA TYR A 199 9.95 -17.82 -1.73
C TYR A 199 9.30 -16.51 -1.31
N LEU A 200 9.79 -15.38 -1.83
CA LEU A 200 9.20 -14.05 -1.57
C LEU A 200 7.71 -13.99 -1.95
N ASP A 201 7.31 -14.72 -2.99
CA ASP A 201 5.94 -14.79 -3.48
C ASP A 201 4.93 -15.16 -2.39
N ALA A 202 5.28 -16.06 -1.46
CA ALA A 202 4.42 -16.46 -0.36
C ALA A 202 4.13 -15.28 0.60
N TYR A 203 5.11 -14.39 0.79
CA TYR A 203 4.97 -13.18 1.60
C TYR A 203 4.15 -12.10 0.89
N VAL A 204 4.36 -11.93 -0.41
CA VAL A 204 3.54 -11.04 -1.26
C VAL A 204 2.09 -11.49 -1.22
N GLU A 205 1.83 -12.78 -1.44
CA GLU A 205 0.48 -13.34 -1.46
C GLU A 205 -0.22 -13.21 -0.09
N ALA A 206 0.50 -13.38 1.02
CA ALA A 206 -0.08 -13.17 2.34
C ALA A 206 -0.51 -11.71 2.56
N VAL A 207 0.26 -10.70 2.10
CA VAL A 207 -0.19 -9.29 2.18
C VAL A 207 -1.43 -9.06 1.32
N LYS A 208 -1.53 -9.66 0.14
CA LYS A 208 -2.73 -9.56 -0.71
C LYS A 208 -3.95 -10.15 -0.04
N GLN A 209 -3.81 -11.34 0.58
CA GLN A 209 -4.88 -12.02 1.32
C GLN A 209 -5.36 -11.22 2.55
N ALA A 210 -4.52 -10.37 3.13
CA ALA A 210 -4.93 -9.49 4.24
C ALA A 210 -6.08 -8.56 3.87
N ALA A 211 -6.25 -8.21 2.58
CA ALA A 211 -7.38 -7.44 2.08
C ALA A 211 -8.72 -8.08 2.46
N ASP A 212 -8.85 -9.38 2.20
CA ASP A 212 -10.09 -10.12 2.45
C ASP A 212 -10.30 -10.39 3.96
N VAL A 213 -9.20 -10.65 4.68
CA VAL A 213 -9.27 -10.96 6.11
C VAL A 213 -9.68 -9.74 6.95
N TRP A 214 -9.16 -8.56 6.58
CA TRP A 214 -9.28 -7.35 7.40
C TRP A 214 -10.07 -6.22 6.75
N ALA A 215 -10.59 -6.41 5.54
CA ALA A 215 -11.27 -5.37 4.76
C ALA A 215 -10.41 -4.09 4.68
N VAL A 216 -9.20 -4.24 4.15
CA VAL A 216 -8.25 -3.15 3.89
C VAL A 216 -7.81 -3.19 2.43
N PRO A 217 -7.76 -2.06 1.71
CA PRO A 217 -7.23 -2.05 0.34
C PRO A 217 -5.75 -2.45 0.34
N VAL A 218 -5.36 -3.17 -0.72
CA VAL A 218 -3.97 -3.56 -0.98
C VAL A 218 -3.58 -3.10 -2.38
N ILE A 219 -2.43 -2.48 -2.51
CA ILE A 219 -1.77 -2.23 -3.79
C ILE A 219 -0.65 -3.24 -3.97
N ASP A 220 -0.74 -4.05 -5.00
CA ASP A 220 0.28 -5.03 -5.35
C ASP A 220 1.46 -4.37 -6.07
N TRP A 221 2.43 -3.89 -5.30
CA TRP A 221 3.66 -3.31 -5.83
C TRP A 221 4.64 -4.34 -6.39
N SER A 222 4.52 -5.60 -6.00
CA SER A 222 5.28 -6.67 -6.66
C SER A 222 4.91 -6.72 -8.14
N ALA A 223 3.61 -6.77 -8.45
CA ALA A 223 3.13 -6.83 -9.84
C ALA A 223 3.20 -5.48 -10.56
N THR A 224 2.91 -4.36 -9.88
CA THR A 224 2.66 -3.06 -10.52
C THR A 224 3.78 -2.03 -10.34
N GLY A 225 4.73 -2.27 -9.44
CA GLY A 225 5.85 -1.35 -9.17
C GLY A 225 6.81 -1.18 -10.37
N GLY A 226 6.84 -2.16 -11.26
CA GLY A 226 7.64 -2.13 -12.49
C GLY A 226 9.14 -2.20 -12.23
N LEU A 227 9.57 -2.67 -11.07
CA LEU A 227 10.97 -2.91 -10.70
C LEU A 227 11.20 -4.43 -10.69
N PHE A 228 12.18 -4.90 -11.47
CA PHE A 228 12.55 -6.31 -11.53
C PHE A 228 14.07 -6.48 -11.47
N PRO A 229 14.66 -6.41 -10.25
CA PRO A 229 16.11 -6.29 -10.06
C PRO A 229 16.94 -7.52 -10.44
N LEU A 230 16.30 -8.66 -10.72
CA LEU A 230 16.99 -9.85 -11.28
C LEU A 230 17.51 -9.62 -12.70
N MET A 231 16.98 -8.60 -13.43
CA MET A 231 17.49 -8.17 -14.72
C MET A 231 18.50 -7.03 -14.55
N ASP A 232 19.63 -7.11 -15.22
CA ASP A 232 20.70 -6.11 -15.15
C ASP A 232 20.27 -4.73 -15.64
N GLU A 233 19.36 -4.67 -16.61
CA GLU A 233 18.79 -3.44 -17.14
C GLU A 233 17.99 -2.66 -16.09
N HIS A 234 17.47 -3.36 -15.07
CA HIS A 234 16.75 -2.76 -13.95
C HIS A 234 17.65 -2.36 -12.77
N ALA A 235 18.92 -2.77 -12.76
CA ALA A 235 19.87 -2.39 -11.71
C ALA A 235 19.98 -0.86 -11.53
N ARG A 236 19.73 -0.09 -12.58
CA ARG A 236 19.71 1.39 -12.58
C ARG A 236 18.70 2.02 -11.61
N TYR A 237 17.71 1.26 -11.15
CA TYR A 237 16.68 1.72 -10.20
C TYR A 237 17.02 1.42 -8.75
N PHE A 238 18.17 0.81 -8.50
CA PHE A 238 18.61 0.38 -7.18
C PHE A 238 19.88 1.11 -6.74
N ASN A 239 20.14 1.08 -5.44
CA ASN A 239 21.22 1.83 -4.82
C ASN A 239 22.59 1.49 -5.42
N ASN A 240 22.86 0.20 -5.64
CA ASN A 240 24.11 -0.25 -6.26
C ASN A 240 23.90 -1.51 -7.08
N ALA A 241 24.28 -1.46 -8.37
CA ALA A 241 24.09 -2.55 -9.31
C ALA A 241 24.81 -3.86 -8.92
N GLN A 242 25.88 -3.81 -8.14
CA GLN A 242 26.67 -4.97 -7.73
C GLN A 242 26.44 -5.43 -6.30
N THR A 243 26.02 -4.52 -5.41
CA THR A 243 25.99 -4.80 -3.97
C THR A 243 24.66 -4.51 -3.28
N ASP A 244 23.73 -3.81 -3.95
CA ASP A 244 22.45 -3.45 -3.36
C ASP A 244 21.35 -3.29 -4.42
N ARG A 245 20.75 -4.38 -4.78
CA ARG A 245 19.53 -4.43 -5.61
C ARG A 245 18.28 -4.73 -4.75
N LEU A 246 18.36 -4.47 -3.45
CA LEU A 246 17.24 -4.52 -2.50
C LEU A 246 16.61 -3.14 -2.32
N HIS A 247 17.45 -2.10 -2.15
CA HIS A 247 16.97 -0.76 -1.86
C HIS A 247 16.87 0.06 -3.14
N PRO A 248 15.67 0.55 -3.50
CA PRO A 248 15.53 1.47 -4.63
C PRO A 248 16.34 2.76 -4.39
N ASN A 249 16.98 3.26 -5.44
CA ASN A 249 17.53 4.62 -5.47
C ASN A 249 16.42 5.64 -5.79
N GLU A 250 16.77 6.91 -6.00
CA GLU A 250 15.80 7.96 -6.27
C GLU A 250 14.93 7.67 -7.51
N LEU A 251 15.52 7.13 -8.60
CA LEU A 251 14.75 6.75 -9.80
C LEU A 251 13.77 5.61 -9.51
N GLY A 252 14.18 4.63 -8.72
CA GLY A 252 13.31 3.54 -8.29
C GLY A 252 12.17 4.05 -7.42
N HIS A 253 12.46 4.89 -6.44
CA HIS A 253 11.43 5.52 -5.60
C HIS A 253 10.48 6.41 -6.38
N GLN A 254 10.97 7.19 -7.36
CA GLN A 254 10.12 7.99 -8.24
C GLN A 254 9.16 7.12 -9.07
N ARG A 255 9.66 5.98 -9.57
CA ARG A 255 8.83 5.03 -10.31
C ARG A 255 7.71 4.45 -9.43
N LEU A 256 8.04 4.00 -8.21
CA LEU A 256 7.07 3.51 -7.23
C LEU A 256 6.04 4.59 -6.86
N ALA A 257 6.50 5.81 -6.60
CA ALA A 257 5.63 6.94 -6.28
C ALA A 257 4.65 7.25 -7.42
N ARG A 258 5.11 7.22 -8.68
CA ARG A 258 4.25 7.46 -9.85
C ARG A 258 3.17 6.39 -9.99
N THR A 259 3.53 5.13 -9.80
CA THR A 259 2.57 4.03 -9.79
C THR A 259 1.54 4.22 -8.67
N LEU A 260 2.00 4.54 -7.45
CA LEU A 260 1.12 4.78 -6.31
C LEU A 260 0.19 5.97 -6.55
N TYR A 261 0.70 7.07 -7.11
CA TYR A 261 -0.10 8.25 -7.44
C TYR A 261 -1.34 7.89 -8.29
N TYR A 262 -1.16 7.11 -9.36
CA TYR A 262 -2.28 6.71 -10.21
C TYR A 262 -3.19 5.66 -9.55
N GLN A 263 -2.63 4.74 -8.79
CA GLN A 263 -3.43 3.72 -8.09
C GLN A 263 -4.29 4.31 -6.98
N LEU A 264 -3.84 5.36 -6.29
CA LEU A 264 -4.63 6.07 -5.29
C LEU A 264 -5.89 6.73 -5.84
N LEU A 265 -5.95 7.02 -7.16
CA LEU A 265 -7.16 7.54 -7.82
C LEU A 265 -8.28 6.49 -7.92
N THR A 266 -7.94 5.21 -7.92
CA THR A 266 -8.87 4.09 -8.13
C THR A 266 -9.36 3.44 -6.83
N LEU A 267 -8.76 3.80 -5.71
CA LEU A 267 -9.14 3.25 -4.42
C LEU A 267 -10.28 4.02 -3.78
N PRO A 268 -11.21 3.33 -3.07
CA PRO A 268 -12.20 4.03 -2.26
C PRO A 268 -11.47 4.82 -1.16
N CYS A 269 -11.82 6.09 -1.04
CA CYS A 269 -11.32 6.98 0.02
C CYS A 269 -12.39 7.16 1.09
N SER A 270 -11.99 7.09 2.35
CA SER A 270 -12.89 7.33 3.50
C SER A 270 -12.85 8.79 4.00
N PHE A 271 -12.22 9.69 3.24
CA PHE A 271 -12.07 11.13 3.56
C PHE A 271 -12.46 12.03 2.40
#